data_6adc3732763903c6af4a96f8a87be5ee
#
_entry.id   6adc3732763903c6af4a96f8a87be5ee
#
_cell.length_a   1.000
_cell.length_b   1.000
_cell.length_c   1.000
_cell.angle_alpha   90.00
_cell.angle_beta   90.00
_cell.angle_gamma   90.00
#
_symmetry.space_group_name_H-M   'P 1'
#
loop_
_entity.id
_entity.type
_entity.pdbx_description
1 polymer ?
#
loop_
_entity_poly.entity_id
_entity_poly.type
_entity_poly.pdbx_seq_one_letter_code
_entity_poly.pdbx_strand_id
1 'polypeptide(L)'
;MADKVLINLATGMEDSERVTIAFLVAGAALERGREVAIFLTKEAVRLAEPGHAVGVACEGCPPLERLFEQFGQGGGELLACPFCVNARRLDADGFVANARVAGGTPMFDWLGDEGGQVFSY
;
A
#
# COMPACT_ATOMS: atom_id res chain seq x y z
N MET A 1 -18.96 -13.55 -0.20
CA MET A 1 -18.87 -12.10 -0.36
C MET A 1 -17.46 -11.65 -0.09
N ALA A 2 -16.90 -10.93 -1.01
CA ALA A 2 -15.58 -10.36 -0.81
C ALA A 2 -15.73 -9.06 -0.04
N ASP A 3 -15.23 -9.05 1.20
CA ASP A 3 -15.12 -7.81 1.95
C ASP A 3 -13.78 -7.19 1.60
N LYS A 4 -13.80 -6.23 0.69
CA LYS A 4 -12.59 -5.58 0.23
C LYS A 4 -12.36 -4.25 0.94
N VAL A 5 -11.10 -3.95 1.19
CA VAL A 5 -10.67 -2.66 1.72
C VAL A 5 -9.61 -2.09 0.79
N LEU A 6 -9.85 -0.89 0.32
CA LEU A 6 -8.87 -0.15 -0.48
C LEU A 6 -8.37 1.03 0.34
N ILE A 7 -7.06 1.16 0.43
CA ILE A 7 -6.45 2.31 1.09
C ILE A 7 -5.78 3.16 0.01
N ASN A 8 -6.22 4.41 -0.11
CA ASN A 8 -5.53 5.40 -0.93
C ASN A 8 -4.42 6.00 -0.10
N LEU A 9 -3.18 5.75 -0.47
CA LEU A 9 -2.02 6.31 0.23
C LEU A 9 -1.30 7.26 -0.72
N ALA A 10 -1.42 8.55 -0.45
CA ALA A 10 -0.74 9.60 -1.21
C ALA A 10 0.52 10.09 -0.48
N THR A 11 0.73 9.65 0.74
CA THR A 11 1.80 10.07 1.61
C THR A 11 2.94 9.06 1.59
N GLY A 12 4.15 9.51 1.39
CA GLY A 12 5.34 8.69 1.49
C GLY A 12 6.16 9.04 2.72
N MET A 13 7.48 8.96 2.60
CA MET A 13 8.37 9.17 3.74
C MET A 13 8.44 10.61 4.23
N GLU A 14 7.79 11.56 3.57
CA GLU A 14 7.64 12.92 4.09
C GLU A 14 6.79 12.95 5.37
N ASP A 15 5.98 11.91 5.60
CA ASP A 15 5.21 11.73 6.84
C ASP A 15 5.14 10.24 7.16
N SER A 16 6.20 9.72 7.72
CA SER A 16 6.33 8.29 8.01
C SER A 16 5.31 7.80 9.05
N GLU A 17 4.86 8.66 9.93
CA GLU A 17 3.82 8.31 10.90
C GLU A 17 2.50 8.01 10.20
N ARG A 18 2.11 8.85 9.23
CA ARG A 18 0.89 8.62 8.45
C ARG A 18 0.96 7.33 7.65
N VAL A 19 2.11 7.05 7.05
CA VAL A 19 2.34 5.79 6.34
C VAL A 19 2.18 4.61 7.30
N THR A 20 2.75 4.72 8.49
CA THR A 20 2.63 3.66 9.51
C THR A 20 1.17 3.42 9.89
N ILE A 21 0.39 4.49 10.06
CA ILE A 21 -1.04 4.38 10.37
C ILE A 21 -1.77 3.63 9.25
N ALA A 22 -1.48 3.96 7.99
CA ALA A 22 -2.10 3.28 6.86
C ALA A 22 -1.84 1.77 6.90
N PHE A 23 -0.60 1.36 7.19
CA PHE A 23 -0.26 -0.06 7.29
C PHE A 23 -0.84 -0.73 8.54
N LEU A 24 -1.03 0.00 9.63
CA LEU A 24 -1.74 -0.52 10.81
C LEU A 24 -3.21 -0.83 10.45
N VAL A 25 -3.87 0.08 9.76
CA VAL A 25 -5.25 -0.12 9.31
C VAL A 25 -5.33 -1.29 8.33
N ALA A 26 -4.40 -1.36 7.38
CA ALA A 26 -4.34 -2.45 6.41
C ALA A 26 -4.17 -3.81 7.12
N GLY A 27 -3.27 -3.87 8.10
CA GLY A 27 -3.04 -5.09 8.87
C GLY A 27 -4.27 -5.52 9.66
N ALA A 28 -4.97 -4.57 10.26
CA ALA A 28 -6.21 -4.85 10.98
C ALA A 28 -7.28 -5.44 10.06
N ALA A 29 -7.39 -4.92 8.84
CA ALA A 29 -8.35 -5.43 7.86
C ALA A 29 -8.00 -6.87 7.44
N LEU A 30 -6.71 -7.14 7.20
CA LEU A 30 -6.25 -8.49 6.87
C LEU A 30 -6.54 -9.49 8.00
N GLU A 31 -6.33 -9.08 9.27
CA GLU A 31 -6.64 -9.91 10.42
C GLU A 31 -8.13 -10.26 10.51
N ARG A 32 -8.98 -9.40 9.98
CA ARG A 32 -10.41 -9.62 9.92
C ARG A 32 -10.83 -10.45 8.70
N GLY A 33 -9.87 -10.97 7.95
CA GLY A 33 -10.14 -11.82 6.80
C GLY A 33 -10.53 -11.06 5.55
N ARG A 34 -10.27 -9.77 5.48
CA ARG A 34 -10.61 -8.96 4.31
C ARG A 34 -9.50 -8.98 3.28
N GLU A 35 -9.86 -8.81 2.03
CA GLU A 35 -8.89 -8.56 0.97
C GLU A 35 -8.51 -7.07 1.01
N VAL A 36 -7.22 -6.78 0.96
CA VAL A 36 -6.73 -5.41 1.09
C VAL A 36 -5.78 -5.08 -0.05
N ALA A 37 -5.99 -3.92 -0.67
CA ALA A 37 -5.02 -3.31 -1.56
C ALA A 37 -4.75 -1.88 -1.11
N ILE A 38 -3.51 -1.43 -1.30
CA ILE A 38 -3.13 -0.04 -1.08
C ILE A 38 -2.78 0.55 -2.44
N PHE A 39 -3.50 1.60 -2.84
CA PHE A 39 -3.24 2.35 -4.05
C PHE A 39 -2.24 3.45 -3.72
N LEU A 40 -1.04 3.33 -4.27
CA LEU A 40 0.07 4.24 -3.99
C LEU A 40 0.11 5.33 -5.04
N THR A 41 0.07 6.58 -4.58
CA THR A 41 0.23 7.76 -5.45
C THR A 41 1.26 8.71 -4.86
N LYS A 42 1.73 9.65 -5.67
CA LYS A 42 2.72 10.64 -5.24
C LYS A 42 3.94 9.94 -4.64
N GLU A 43 4.51 10.45 -3.57
CA GLU A 43 5.72 9.84 -2.96
C GLU A 43 5.49 8.44 -2.42
N ALA A 44 4.23 8.06 -2.18
CA ALA A 44 3.93 6.71 -1.70
C ALA A 44 4.33 5.61 -2.69
N VAL A 45 4.43 5.91 -3.99
CA VAL A 45 4.87 4.90 -4.97
C VAL A 45 6.27 4.37 -4.68
N ARG A 46 7.09 5.13 -3.96
CA ARG A 46 8.44 4.67 -3.58
C ARG A 46 8.40 3.48 -2.63
N LEU A 47 7.28 3.27 -1.94
CA LEU A 47 7.11 2.10 -1.07
C LEU A 47 7.07 0.79 -1.84
N ALA A 48 6.82 0.83 -3.14
CA ALA A 48 6.90 -0.36 -3.99
C ALA A 48 8.35 -0.80 -4.20
N GLU A 49 9.32 0.08 -4.01
CA GLU A 49 10.75 -0.26 -4.08
C GLU A 49 11.18 -0.92 -2.77
N PRO A 50 12.09 -1.92 -2.83
CA PRO A 50 12.56 -2.56 -1.61
C PRO A 50 13.38 -1.60 -0.74
N GLY A 51 13.28 -1.78 0.57
CA GLY A 51 14.13 -1.07 1.53
C GLY A 51 13.61 0.23 2.08
N HIS A 52 12.55 0.80 1.54
CA HIS A 52 12.04 2.09 2.01
C HIS A 52 11.44 2.04 3.42
N ALA A 53 10.97 0.88 3.86
CA ALA A 53 10.40 0.73 5.20
C ALA A 53 11.46 0.45 6.28
N VAL A 54 12.69 0.16 5.88
CA VAL A 54 13.76 -0.24 6.80
C VAL A 54 14.16 0.92 7.70
N GLY A 55 14.20 0.68 9.01
CA GLY A 55 14.62 1.67 9.98
C GLY A 55 13.57 2.74 10.29
N VAL A 56 12.38 2.64 9.74
CA VAL A 56 11.29 3.60 9.97
C VAL A 56 10.45 3.14 11.16
N ALA A 57 10.40 3.96 12.19
CA ALA A 57 9.55 3.70 13.36
C ALA A 57 9.18 5.02 14.00
N CYS A 58 7.89 5.24 14.22
CA CYS A 58 7.44 6.38 15.01
C CYS A 58 7.46 6.01 16.49
N GLU A 59 7.52 7.04 17.36
CA GLU A 59 7.53 6.80 18.79
C GLU A 59 6.24 6.06 19.22
N GLY A 60 6.40 4.92 19.87
CA GLY A 60 5.28 4.10 20.32
C GLY A 60 4.64 3.26 19.24
N CYS A 61 5.16 3.26 18.02
CA CYS A 61 4.63 2.47 16.91
C CYS A 61 5.44 1.21 16.67
N PRO A 62 4.84 0.16 16.11
CA PRO A 62 5.63 -0.95 15.58
C PRO A 62 6.52 -0.46 14.42
N PRO A 63 7.67 -1.09 14.19
CA PRO A 63 8.49 -0.74 13.02
C PRO A 63 7.73 -0.93 11.73
N LEU A 64 7.85 0.04 10.81
CA LEU A 64 7.16 -0.02 9.52
C LEU A 64 7.55 -1.26 8.71
N GLU A 65 8.82 -1.64 8.75
CA GLU A 65 9.30 -2.84 8.05
C GLU A 65 8.51 -4.08 8.44
N ARG A 66 8.23 -4.25 9.72
CA ARG A 66 7.44 -5.37 10.23
C ARG A 66 6.01 -5.34 9.69
N LEU A 67 5.37 -4.17 9.73
CA LEU A 67 4.02 -4.00 9.20
C LEU A 67 3.96 -4.26 7.70
N PHE A 68 4.98 -3.80 6.98
CA PHE A 68 5.11 -3.99 5.54
C PHE A 68 5.23 -5.48 5.19
N GLU A 69 6.05 -6.22 5.93
CA GLU A 69 6.21 -7.66 5.73
C GLU A 69 4.92 -8.42 6.05
N GLN A 70 4.29 -8.10 7.15
CA GLN A 70 3.01 -8.72 7.55
C GLN A 70 1.93 -8.48 6.52
N PHE A 71 1.90 -7.27 5.95
CA PHE A 71 0.96 -6.92 4.90
C PHE A 71 1.13 -7.83 3.67
N GLY A 72 2.36 -8.01 3.21
CA GLY A 72 2.65 -8.89 2.07
C GLY A 72 2.34 -10.35 2.37
N GLN A 73 2.74 -10.83 3.54
CA GLN A 73 2.48 -12.21 3.96
C GLN A 73 0.99 -12.51 4.09
N GLY A 74 0.20 -11.53 4.47
CA GLY A 74 -1.25 -11.65 4.57
C GLY A 74 -1.99 -11.55 3.24
N GLY A 75 -1.28 -11.39 2.14
CA GLY A 75 -1.88 -11.29 0.82
C GLY A 75 -2.24 -9.87 0.38
N GLY A 76 -1.77 -8.86 1.11
CA GLY A 76 -2.00 -7.47 0.73
C GLY A 76 -1.27 -7.10 -0.56
N GLU A 77 -1.90 -6.27 -1.38
CA GLU A 77 -1.36 -5.84 -2.66
C GLU A 77 -1.07 -4.35 -2.67
N LEU A 78 0.02 -3.97 -3.33
CA LEU A 78 0.37 -2.58 -3.56
C LEU A 78 0.15 -2.26 -5.04
N LEU A 79 -0.70 -1.29 -5.33
CA LEU A 79 -1.02 -0.85 -6.69
C LEU A 79 -0.40 0.53 -6.89
N ALA A 80 0.67 0.62 -7.68
CA ALA A 80 1.41 1.86 -7.87
C ALA A 80 0.93 2.61 -9.10
N CYS A 81 0.52 3.86 -8.91
CA CYS A 81 0.04 4.73 -9.99
C CYS A 81 1.11 4.89 -11.07
N PRO A 82 0.81 4.57 -12.35
CA PRO A 82 1.82 4.63 -13.42
C PRO A 82 2.36 6.05 -13.65
N PHE A 83 1.51 7.07 -13.53
CA PHE A 83 1.97 8.45 -13.71
C PHE A 83 2.97 8.86 -12.63
N CYS A 84 2.71 8.46 -11.39
CA CYS A 84 3.60 8.78 -10.27
C CYS A 84 4.91 8.00 -10.33
N VAL A 85 4.84 6.75 -10.78
CA VAL A 85 6.02 5.91 -11.02
C VAL A 85 6.89 6.52 -12.12
N ASN A 86 6.28 6.90 -13.24
CA ASN A 86 7.00 7.47 -14.38
C ASN A 86 7.60 8.83 -14.06
N ALA A 87 6.85 9.67 -13.34
CA ALA A 87 7.34 11.00 -12.96
C ALA A 87 8.61 10.92 -12.09
N ARG A 88 8.75 9.83 -11.32
CA ARG A 88 9.89 9.61 -10.43
C ARG A 88 10.93 8.67 -11.03
N ARG A 89 10.71 8.21 -12.27
CA ARG A 89 11.63 7.33 -13.01
C ARG A 89 11.97 6.05 -12.24
N LEU A 90 10.96 5.47 -11.58
CA LEU A 90 11.15 4.23 -10.86
C LEU A 90 11.11 3.05 -11.82
N ASP A 91 11.87 2.01 -11.50
CA ASP A 91 11.93 0.78 -12.27
C ASP A 91 10.99 -0.26 -11.66
N ALA A 92 9.87 -0.49 -12.32
CA ALA A 92 8.86 -1.43 -11.85
C ALA A 92 9.38 -2.88 -11.77
N ASP A 93 10.40 -3.23 -12.55
CA ASP A 93 10.99 -4.58 -12.51
C ASP A 93 11.66 -4.85 -11.17
N GLY A 94 12.06 -3.80 -10.46
CA GLY A 94 12.67 -3.92 -9.14
C GLY A 94 11.70 -3.83 -7.97
N PHE A 95 10.40 -3.74 -8.23
CA PHE A 95 9.41 -3.62 -7.15
C PHE A 95 9.32 -4.90 -6.31
N VAL A 96 8.84 -4.73 -5.07
CA VAL A 96 8.61 -5.88 -4.18
C VAL A 96 7.54 -6.80 -4.78
N ALA A 97 7.54 -8.06 -4.35
CA ALA A 97 6.76 -9.11 -5.00
C ALA A 97 5.25 -8.85 -5.02
N ASN A 98 4.72 -8.16 -3.99
CA ASN A 98 3.29 -7.87 -3.90
C ASN A 98 2.90 -6.51 -4.48
N ALA A 99 3.82 -5.85 -5.20
CA ALA A 99 3.56 -4.57 -5.84
C ALA A 99 3.49 -4.71 -7.35
N ARG A 100 2.62 -3.94 -7.97
CA ARG A 100 2.54 -3.84 -9.43
C ARG A 100 2.10 -2.44 -9.83
N VAL A 101 2.44 -2.05 -11.05
CA VAL A 101 1.94 -0.80 -11.61
C VAL A 101 0.48 -1.01 -11.99
N ALA A 102 -0.39 -0.18 -11.46
CA ALA A 102 -1.82 -0.27 -11.71
C ALA A 102 -2.47 1.09 -11.48
N GLY A 103 -3.07 1.63 -12.53
CA GLY A 103 -3.78 2.90 -12.42
C GLY A 103 -5.22 2.74 -11.97
N GLY A 104 -6.04 3.75 -12.23
CA GLY A 104 -7.43 3.78 -11.80
C GLY A 104 -8.26 2.63 -12.35
N THR A 105 -8.11 2.30 -13.64
CA THR A 105 -8.89 1.22 -14.24
C THR A 105 -8.61 -0.14 -13.59
N PRO A 106 -7.35 -0.59 -13.46
CA PRO A 106 -7.06 -1.82 -12.72
C PRO A 106 -7.50 -1.77 -11.25
N MET A 107 -7.46 -0.61 -10.63
CA MET A 107 -7.95 -0.45 -9.26
C MET A 107 -9.44 -0.75 -9.18
N PHE A 108 -10.24 -0.21 -10.10
CA PHE A 108 -11.66 -0.49 -10.14
C PHE A 108 -11.95 -1.95 -10.50
N ASP A 109 -11.13 -2.55 -11.37
CA ASP A 109 -11.23 -3.99 -11.66
C ASP A 109 -10.99 -4.82 -10.40
N TRP A 110 -10.00 -4.41 -9.60
CA TRP A 110 -9.73 -5.07 -8.33
C TRP A 110 -10.91 -4.95 -7.36
N LEU A 111 -11.50 -3.76 -7.25
CA LEU A 111 -12.68 -3.54 -6.40
C LEU A 111 -13.88 -4.39 -6.87
N GLY A 112 -14.04 -4.54 -8.18
CA GLY A 112 -15.16 -5.26 -8.75
C GLY A 112 -16.49 -4.51 -8.60
N ASP A 113 -17.57 -5.17 -9.03
CA ASP A 113 -18.89 -4.54 -9.03
C ASP A 113 -19.46 -4.33 -7.63
N GLU A 114 -19.06 -5.15 -6.68
CA GLU A 114 -19.53 -5.03 -5.30
C GLU A 114 -18.84 -3.90 -4.54
N GLY A 115 -17.68 -3.45 -5.03
CA GLY A 115 -16.91 -2.41 -4.37
C GLY A 115 -16.34 -2.85 -3.02
N GLY A 116 -16.15 -1.88 -2.14
CA GLY A 116 -15.57 -2.14 -0.82
C GLY A 116 -15.51 -0.86 0.00
N GLN A 117 -14.85 -0.93 1.14
CA GLN A 117 -14.59 0.23 1.98
C GLN A 117 -13.30 0.89 1.52
N VAL A 118 -13.28 2.21 1.51
CA VAL A 118 -12.12 3.00 1.06
C VAL A 118 -11.70 3.94 2.18
N PHE A 119 -10.41 3.93 2.48
CA PHE A 119 -9.79 4.84 3.44
C PHE A 119 -8.65 5.57 2.73
N SER A 120 -8.38 6.80 3.15
CA SER A 120 -7.35 7.64 2.51
C SER A 120 -6.41 8.25 3.54
N TYR A 121 -5.13 8.21 3.20
CA TYR A 121 -4.07 8.77 4.06
C TYR A 121 -3.04 9.56 3.28
#